data_fffdb33b7d47ee939b3321eecb204d97
#
_entry.id   fffdb33b7d47ee939b3321eecb204d97
#
_cell.length_a   1.000
_cell.length_b   1.000
_cell.length_c   1.000
_cell.angle_alpha   90.00
_cell.angle_beta   90.00
_cell.angle_gamma   90.00
#
_symmetry.space_group_name_H-M   'P 1'
#
loop_
_entity.id
_entity.type
_entity.pdbx_description
1 polymer ?
#
loop_
_entity_poly.entity_id
_entity_poly.type
_entity_poly.pdbx_seq_one_letter_code
_entity_poly.pdbx_strand_id
1 'polypeptide(L)'
;MKKEVNREPIQDIDPETFEFKEVKDFEIFNRWARKNGHAVRVPDESYYKKMKVKFQRFDQPENVLKTRVRNKDIDWRGELIPGQIYELATPVVKFLNRISEPIYGEVAVNDGSSTKTKTEQVGERSKFSCQVIDFED
;
A
#
# COMPACT_ATOMS: atom_id res chain seq x y z
N MET A 1 -31.15 25.73 16.29
CA MET A 1 -30.61 25.11 16.57
C MET A 1 -29.95 24.47 15.85
N LYS A 2 -29.26 24.21 15.83
CA LYS A 2 -28.60 23.63 15.20
C LYS A 2 -28.37 22.49 15.49
N LYS A 3 -28.21 21.81 15.14
CA LYS A 3 -28.02 20.80 15.34
C LYS A 3 -26.94 20.32 14.98
N GLU A 4 -26.33 19.78 15.47
CA GLU A 4 -25.34 19.27 15.25
C GLU A 4 -25.45 18.19 14.68
N VAL A 5 -26.03 17.94 14.31
CA VAL A 5 -26.25 17.02 13.71
C VAL A 5 -25.47 16.00 13.69
N ASN A 6 -25.34 15.19 13.89
CA ASN A 6 -24.68 14.13 13.77
C ASN A 6 -23.30 14.12 13.67
N ARG A 7 -22.69 15.20 13.90
CA ARG A 7 -21.40 15.25 13.88
C ARG A 7 -20.88 14.91 15.15
N GLU A 8 -20.10 13.87 15.35
CA GLU A 8 -19.49 13.64 16.59
C GLU A 8 -18.53 14.68 16.91
N PRO A 9 -18.54 15.19 18.10
CA PRO A 9 -17.55 16.22 18.47
C PRO A 9 -16.20 15.57 18.45
N ILE A 10 -15.20 16.35 18.09
CA ILE A 10 -13.84 15.92 18.16
C ILE A 10 -13.44 15.96 19.58
N GLN A 11 -13.02 14.82 20.13
CA GLN A 11 -12.63 14.81 21.51
C GLN A 11 -11.36 15.54 21.73
N ASP A 12 -11.22 16.07 22.91
CA ASP A 12 -9.93 16.62 23.29
C ASP A 12 -9.05 15.44 23.58
N ILE A 13 -7.94 15.38 22.90
CA ILE A 13 -7.00 14.29 23.03
C ILE A 13 -5.70 14.83 23.59
N ASP A 14 -5.14 14.12 24.57
CA ASP A 14 -3.83 14.43 25.07
C ASP A 14 -2.88 13.53 24.31
N PRO A 15 -2.06 14.06 23.41
CA PRO A 15 -1.21 13.22 22.59
C PRO A 15 -0.19 12.40 23.37
N GLU A 16 0.10 12.81 24.62
CA GLU A 16 1.07 12.08 25.39
C GLU A 16 0.47 10.86 26.08
N THR A 17 -0.83 10.86 26.30
CA THR A 17 -1.46 9.77 27.04
C THR A 17 -2.44 8.96 26.20
N PHE A 18 -2.70 9.38 24.97
CA PHE A 18 -3.65 8.67 24.12
C PHE A 18 -3.15 7.28 23.81
N GLU A 19 -4.00 6.27 23.99
CA GLU A 19 -3.60 4.90 23.78
C GLU A 19 -4.08 4.41 22.44
N PHE A 20 -3.19 3.80 21.68
CA PHE A 20 -3.51 3.23 20.39
C PHE A 20 -3.65 1.72 20.54
N LYS A 21 -4.86 1.23 20.57
CA LYS A 21 -5.10 -0.20 20.77
C LYS A 21 -5.46 -0.90 19.47
N GLU A 22 -6.11 -0.21 18.56
CA GLU A 22 -6.48 -0.78 17.28
C GLU A 22 -6.38 0.27 16.21
N VAL A 23 -6.55 -0.15 14.98
CA VAL A 23 -6.36 0.73 13.83
C VAL A 23 -7.27 1.96 13.88
N LYS A 24 -8.50 1.78 14.31
CA LYS A 24 -9.42 2.92 14.32
C LYS A 24 -9.00 4.00 15.32
N ASP A 25 -8.17 3.67 16.31
CA ASP A 25 -7.67 4.69 17.22
C ASP A 25 -6.79 5.68 16.50
N PHE A 26 -6.09 5.21 15.46
CA PHE A 26 -5.28 6.12 14.66
C PHE A 26 -6.15 7.08 13.87
N GLU A 27 -7.32 6.64 13.40
CA GLU A 27 -8.22 7.53 12.69
C GLU A 27 -8.75 8.61 13.62
N ILE A 28 -9.11 8.23 14.85
CA ILE A 28 -9.61 9.17 15.83
C ILE A 28 -8.53 10.19 16.19
N PHE A 29 -7.33 9.70 16.50
CA PHE A 29 -6.22 10.58 16.86
C PHE A 29 -5.88 11.52 15.71
N ASN A 30 -5.81 10.99 14.49
CA ASN A 30 -5.39 11.79 13.35
C ASN A 30 -6.43 12.85 12.96
N ARG A 31 -7.71 12.58 13.20
CA ARG A 31 -8.73 13.59 12.97
C ARG A 31 -8.50 14.77 13.90
N TRP A 32 -8.21 14.49 15.17
CA TRP A 32 -7.87 15.53 16.12
C TRP A 32 -6.57 16.24 15.73
N ALA A 33 -5.56 15.45 15.33
CA ALA A 33 -4.25 16.01 15.01
C ALA A 33 -4.32 16.99 13.86
N ARG A 34 -5.09 16.65 12.82
CA ARG A 34 -5.20 17.55 11.67
C ARG A 34 -5.87 18.85 12.05
N LYS A 35 -6.82 18.80 12.96
CA LYS A 35 -7.47 20.04 13.39
C LYS A 35 -6.61 20.88 14.29
N ASN A 36 -5.68 20.25 15.01
CA ASN A 36 -4.87 20.96 15.99
C ASN A 36 -3.43 21.17 15.56
N GLY A 37 -3.13 20.92 14.29
CA GLY A 37 -1.77 21.16 13.81
C GLY A 37 -0.74 20.21 14.37
N HIS A 38 -1.15 19.04 14.81
CA HIS A 38 -0.25 18.05 15.38
C HIS A 38 0.10 17.02 14.32
N ALA A 39 1.26 16.40 14.47
CA ALA A 39 1.66 15.37 13.52
C ALA A 39 0.73 14.17 13.60
N VAL A 40 0.40 13.60 12.44
CA VAL A 40 -0.44 12.41 12.41
C VAL A 40 0.41 11.18 12.69
N ARG A 41 -0.23 10.09 13.07
CA ARG A 41 0.44 8.85 13.39
C ARG A 41 -0.08 7.77 12.47
N VAL A 42 0.79 6.82 12.11
CA VAL A 42 0.42 5.74 11.20
C VAL A 42 0.70 4.42 11.91
N PRO A 43 -0.22 3.45 11.83
CA PRO A 43 0.01 2.17 12.51
C PRO A 43 1.11 1.36 11.85
N ASP A 44 1.78 0.53 12.64
CA ASP A 44 2.77 -0.38 12.09
C ASP A 44 2.11 -1.75 11.91
N GLU A 45 2.90 -2.74 11.52
CA GLU A 45 2.32 -4.03 11.17
C GLU A 45 1.70 -4.75 12.35
N SER A 46 2.04 -4.38 13.57
CA SER A 46 1.51 -5.09 14.73
C SER A 46 0.02 -4.90 14.92
N TYR A 47 -0.56 -3.89 14.28
CA TYR A 47 -1.99 -3.63 14.40
C TYR A 47 -2.84 -4.39 13.39
N TYR A 48 -2.23 -5.19 12.54
CA TYR A 48 -2.93 -5.88 11.48
C TYR A 48 -2.76 -7.39 11.53
N LYS A 49 -3.75 -8.09 11.01
CA LYS A 49 -3.62 -9.51 10.83
C LYS A 49 -2.61 -9.76 9.73
N LYS A 50 -1.78 -10.76 9.90
CA LYS A 50 -0.75 -11.07 8.92
C LYS A 50 -1.21 -12.22 8.04
N MET A 51 -0.79 -12.19 6.80
CA MET A 51 -1.08 -13.22 5.83
C MET A 51 0.22 -13.90 5.46
N LYS A 52 0.17 -15.21 5.29
CA LYS A 52 1.34 -15.94 4.83
C LYS A 52 1.35 -15.88 3.31
N VAL A 53 2.41 -15.33 2.75
CA VAL A 53 2.48 -15.11 1.31
C VAL A 53 3.82 -15.54 0.77
N LYS A 54 3.84 -15.96 -0.48
CA LYS A 54 5.08 -16.20 -1.20
C LYS A 54 5.34 -14.95 -2.04
N PHE A 55 6.49 -14.36 -1.85
CA PHE A 55 6.84 -13.14 -2.55
C PHE A 55 7.59 -13.45 -3.85
N GLN A 56 7.21 -12.80 -4.92
CA GLN A 56 7.93 -12.91 -6.17
C GLN A 56 8.12 -11.52 -6.75
N ARG A 57 9.19 -11.36 -7.48
CA ARG A 57 9.52 -10.08 -8.06
C ARG A 57 9.73 -10.28 -9.55
N PHE A 58 8.95 -9.56 -10.34
CA PHE A 58 8.96 -9.76 -11.80
C PHE A 58 9.86 -8.76 -12.52
N ASP A 59 10.08 -7.60 -11.94
CA ASP A 59 10.94 -6.60 -12.58
C ASP A 59 12.43 -6.98 -12.50
N GLN A 60 12.83 -7.55 -11.39
CA GLN A 60 14.21 -7.99 -11.19
C GLN A 60 14.15 -9.29 -10.41
N PRO A 61 13.90 -10.39 -11.08
CA PRO A 61 13.50 -11.64 -10.41
C PRO A 61 14.44 -12.19 -9.35
N GLU A 62 15.71 -11.85 -9.40
CA GLU A 62 16.63 -12.41 -8.42
C GLU A 62 17.12 -11.42 -7.41
N ASN A 63 16.64 -10.19 -7.47
CA ASN A 63 17.16 -9.17 -6.56
C ASN A 63 16.27 -8.98 -5.36
N VAL A 64 16.89 -8.82 -4.21
CA VAL A 64 16.17 -8.56 -2.98
C VAL A 64 15.49 -7.20 -3.07
N LEU A 65 14.29 -7.11 -2.58
CA LEU A 65 13.56 -5.85 -2.52
C LEU A 65 13.71 -5.27 -1.13
N LYS A 66 14.35 -4.11 -1.02
CA LYS A 66 14.41 -3.38 0.24
C LYS A 66 13.47 -2.21 0.09
N THR A 67 12.46 -2.16 0.90
CA THR A 67 11.43 -1.17 0.69
C THR A 67 10.77 -0.73 1.98
N ARG A 68 10.10 0.40 1.90
CA ARG A 68 9.27 0.91 2.95
C ARG A 68 7.90 1.19 2.36
N VAL A 69 6.87 0.68 3.00
CA VAL A 69 5.50 0.97 2.60
C VAL A 69 4.95 1.91 3.64
N ARG A 70 4.70 3.15 3.25
CA ARG A 70 4.15 4.12 4.17
C ARG A 70 3.01 4.85 3.50
N ASN A 71 1.83 4.70 4.06
CA ASN A 71 0.65 5.40 3.56
C ASN A 71 -0.25 5.65 4.77
N LYS A 72 -1.49 6.01 4.55
CA LYS A 72 -2.37 6.32 5.67
C LYS A 72 -2.71 5.10 6.51
N ASP A 73 -2.51 3.91 5.95
CA ASP A 73 -2.92 2.70 6.63
C ASP A 73 -1.78 2.01 7.38
N ILE A 74 -0.56 2.15 6.94
CA ILE A 74 0.53 1.43 7.57
C ILE A 74 1.87 2.09 7.27
N ASP A 75 2.81 1.91 8.19
CA ASP A 75 4.21 2.28 7.96
C ASP A 75 5.01 1.00 8.23
N TRP A 76 5.54 0.39 7.19
CA TRP A 76 6.25 -0.86 7.27
C TRP A 76 7.55 -0.77 6.49
N ARG A 77 8.57 -1.42 6.98
CA ARG A 77 9.86 -1.40 6.33
C ARG A 77 10.42 -2.81 6.37
N GLY A 78 10.99 -3.28 5.28
CA GLY A 78 11.54 -4.61 5.28
C GLY A 78 12.28 -4.97 4.02
N GLU A 79 12.80 -6.20 4.01
CA GLU A 79 13.51 -6.75 2.87
C GLU A 79 12.84 -8.05 2.50
N LEU A 80 12.58 -8.22 1.23
CA LEU A 80 11.90 -9.41 0.73
C LEU A 80 12.76 -10.08 -0.33
N ILE A 81 13.04 -11.36 -0.11
CA ILE A 81 13.82 -12.15 -1.04
C ILE A 81 12.85 -12.89 -1.95
N PRO A 82 12.98 -12.76 -3.26
CA PRO A 82 12.06 -13.44 -4.17
C PRO A 82 12.08 -14.95 -3.96
N GLY A 83 10.91 -15.55 -3.97
CA GLY A 83 10.77 -16.98 -3.79
C GLY A 83 10.59 -17.43 -2.37
N GLN A 84 10.74 -16.53 -1.39
CA GLN A 84 10.60 -16.88 0.01
C GLN A 84 9.19 -16.63 0.50
N ILE A 85 8.86 -17.24 1.63
CA ILE A 85 7.55 -17.11 2.24
C ILE A 85 7.65 -16.21 3.45
N TYR A 86 6.73 -15.27 3.55
CA TYR A 86 6.72 -14.30 4.63
C TYR A 86 5.33 -14.16 5.23
N GLU A 87 5.27 -13.68 6.45
CA GLU A 87 4.01 -13.26 7.04
C GLU A 87 3.97 -11.75 7.02
N LEU A 88 3.10 -11.20 6.23
CA LEU A 88 3.04 -9.76 6.02
C LEU A 88 1.66 -9.23 6.37
N ALA A 89 1.63 -8.02 6.91
CA ALA A 89 0.37 -7.37 7.23
C ALA A 89 -0.44 -7.15 5.96
N THR A 90 -1.75 -7.26 6.06
CA THR A 90 -2.63 -7.13 4.91
C THR A 90 -2.39 -5.87 4.08
N PRO A 91 -2.21 -4.67 4.69
CA PRO A 91 -1.99 -3.48 3.86
C PRO A 91 -0.70 -3.54 3.05
N VAL A 92 0.34 -4.24 3.55
CA VAL A 92 1.58 -4.39 2.81
C VAL A 92 1.35 -5.27 1.60
N VAL A 93 0.63 -6.37 1.78
CA VAL A 93 0.32 -7.30 0.69
C VAL A 93 -0.47 -6.58 -0.39
N LYS A 94 -1.48 -5.81 0.00
CA LYS A 94 -2.29 -5.08 -0.95
C LYS A 94 -1.49 -4.04 -1.71
N PHE A 95 -0.59 -3.36 -1.00
CA PHE A 95 0.21 -2.33 -1.64
C PHE A 95 1.15 -2.94 -2.68
N LEU A 96 1.85 -4.02 -2.31
CA LEU A 96 2.79 -4.63 -3.23
C LEU A 96 2.10 -5.23 -4.45
N ASN A 97 0.93 -5.81 -4.25
CA ASN A 97 0.21 -6.41 -5.38
C ASN A 97 -0.35 -5.37 -6.35
N ARG A 98 -0.44 -4.11 -5.94
CA ARG A 98 -0.94 -3.07 -6.82
C ARG A 98 0.14 -2.36 -7.62
N ILE A 99 1.41 -2.55 -7.28
CA ILE A 99 2.48 -1.87 -8.00
C ILE A 99 2.68 -2.52 -9.35
N SER A 100 2.63 -1.74 -10.39
CA SER A 100 2.77 -2.24 -11.75
C SER A 100 3.72 -1.35 -12.51
N GLU A 101 4.13 -1.81 -13.66
CA GLU A 101 4.95 -1.02 -14.56
C GLU A 101 4.32 -1.08 -15.93
N PRO A 102 4.48 -0.05 -16.71
CA PRO A 102 3.88 -0.04 -18.03
C PRO A 102 4.61 -1.01 -18.97
N ILE A 103 3.86 -1.61 -19.88
CA ILE A 103 4.43 -2.44 -20.92
C ILE A 103 4.34 -1.59 -22.18
N TYR A 104 5.48 -1.39 -22.84
CA TYR A 104 5.53 -0.62 -24.06
C TYR A 104 5.68 -1.55 -25.25
N GLY A 105 5.06 -1.21 -26.32
CA GLY A 105 5.17 -1.98 -27.55
C GLY A 105 5.18 -1.04 -28.73
N GLU A 106 5.51 -1.57 -29.88
CA GLU A 106 5.53 -0.78 -31.09
C GLU A 106 4.22 -0.94 -31.78
N VAL A 107 3.61 0.18 -32.12
CA VAL A 107 2.32 0.20 -32.77
C VAL A 107 2.51 0.79 -34.14
N ALA A 108 1.96 0.15 -35.15
CA ALA A 108 2.07 0.64 -36.50
C ALA A 108 1.19 1.86 -36.68
N VAL A 109 1.75 2.91 -37.25
CA VAL A 109 1.02 4.13 -37.50
C VAL A 109 1.07 4.37 -39.01
N ASN A 110 -0.12 4.42 -39.62
CA ASN A 110 -0.20 4.62 -41.03
C ASN A 110 -0.50 6.08 -41.28
N ASP A 111 0.40 6.81 -41.91
CA ASP A 111 0.19 8.23 -42.15
C ASP A 111 -0.15 8.50 -43.62
N GLY A 112 -0.58 7.52 -44.33
CA GLY A 112 -1.06 7.73 -45.69
C GLY A 112 -0.07 7.33 -46.75
N SER A 113 1.18 7.71 -46.61
CA SER A 113 2.15 7.40 -47.64
C SER A 113 3.15 6.35 -47.18
N SER A 114 3.26 6.09 -45.92
CA SER A 114 4.17 5.09 -45.41
C SER A 114 3.67 4.59 -44.06
N THR A 115 4.17 3.43 -43.68
CA THR A 115 3.84 2.89 -42.36
C THR A 115 5.02 3.17 -41.45
N LYS A 116 4.74 3.75 -40.33
CA LYS A 116 5.75 4.02 -39.33
C LYS A 116 5.35 3.29 -38.06
N THR A 117 6.30 3.12 -37.15
CA THR A 117 5.99 2.54 -35.87
C THR A 117 6.30 3.57 -34.79
N LYS A 118 5.59 3.51 -33.70
CA LYS A 118 5.90 4.31 -32.54
C LYS A 118 5.72 3.46 -31.32
N THR A 119 6.42 3.81 -30.26
CA THR A 119 6.33 3.11 -29.00
C THR A 119 5.23 3.76 -28.19
N GLU A 120 4.33 2.95 -27.69
CA GLU A 120 3.32 3.50 -26.78
C GLU A 120 2.97 2.43 -25.77
N GLN A 121 2.37 2.84 -24.69
CA GLN A 121 1.99 1.90 -23.63
C GLN A 121 0.84 1.04 -24.12
N VAL A 122 1.05 -0.26 -24.12
CA VAL A 122 0.03 -1.19 -24.57
C VAL A 122 -0.53 -2.00 -23.40
N GLY A 123 -0.06 -1.81 -22.18
CA GLY A 123 -0.62 -2.51 -21.04
C GLY A 123 0.24 -2.28 -19.81
N GLU A 124 -0.06 -3.03 -18.77
CA GLU A 124 0.69 -2.98 -17.54
C GLU A 124 0.91 -4.37 -17.03
N ARG A 125 1.94 -4.56 -16.27
CA ARG A 125 2.18 -5.84 -15.62
C ARG A 125 2.60 -5.55 -14.18
N SER A 126 2.29 -6.48 -13.29
CA SER A 126 2.66 -6.35 -11.89
C SER A 126 4.16 -6.45 -11.74
N LYS A 127 4.72 -5.62 -10.88
CA LYS A 127 6.15 -5.72 -10.56
C LYS A 127 6.39 -6.76 -9.49
N PHE A 128 5.43 -6.98 -8.61
CA PHE A 128 5.56 -7.91 -7.51
C PHE A 128 4.32 -8.76 -7.36
N SER A 129 4.48 -9.91 -6.77
CA SER A 129 3.35 -10.78 -6.44
C SER A 129 3.52 -11.30 -5.02
N CYS A 130 2.51 -11.09 -4.20
CA CYS A 130 2.44 -11.69 -2.88
C CYS A 130 1.26 -12.64 -2.94
N GLN A 131 1.54 -13.90 -3.22
CA GLN A 131 0.49 -14.90 -3.36
C GLN A 131 0.19 -15.51 -2.01
N VAL A 132 -1.04 -15.44 -1.59
CA VAL A 132 -1.45 -15.99 -0.30
C VAL A 132 -1.33 -17.50 -0.34
N ILE A 133 -0.69 -18.05 0.66
CA ILE A 133 -0.53 -19.47 0.79
C ILE A 133 -1.41 -19.93 1.92
N ASP A 134 -2.36 -20.82 1.61
CA ASP A 134 -3.26 -21.25 2.61
C ASP A 134 -3.01 -22.71 2.81
N PHE A 135 -2.34 -23.06 3.86
CA PHE A 135 -2.08 -24.40 4.14
C PHE A 135 -3.06 -24.86 5.12
N GLU A 136 -4.06 -25.46 4.69
CA GLU A 136 -4.97 -25.90 5.50
C GLU A 136 -4.60 -27.13 5.94
N ASP A 137 -4.59 -27.52 6.97
CA ASP A 137 -4.20 -28.73 7.41
C ASP A 137 -5.13 -29.54 7.93
#